data_3c29c80fa1cb0230b198a52b27a526af
#
_entry.id   3c29c80fa1cb0230b198a52b27a526af
#
_cell.length_a   1.000
_cell.length_b   1.000
_cell.length_c   1.000
_cell.angle_alpha   90.00
_cell.angle_beta   90.00
_cell.angle_gamma   90.00
#
_symmetry.space_group_name_H-M   'P 1'
#
loop_
_entity.id
_entity.type
_entity.pdbx_description
1 polymer ?
#
loop_
_entity_poly.entity_id
_entity_poly.type
_entity_poly.pdbx_seq_one_letter_code
_entity_poly.pdbx_strand_id
1 'polypeptide(L)'
;GAYPTKVPHNDPSHFKGERQVLPQKDNPYVEAFWKWWPDLYPKLRHFRMTGGEPMMDKNTYKVFQYVLDNPKEDLHLNVTSNFCPPKKELGDRYFSMVKEMCDKMLIEHFMQFVSLDAYGEKGEYIRNGMCFDTVDKNIHRYLTDIPGRNSLTFIITMNNLSVSSLKKMMQYILLLRKMYSSTYQRVWFDTPILRFPIWQHIGLLGQNFNHYFEEAIAFMQQHKDNSDMVGFRD
;
A
#
# COMPACT_ATOMS: atom_id res chain seq x y z
N GLY A 1 -0.36 19.79 8.49
CA GLY A 1 -0.33 21.22 8.40
C GLY A 1 -0.87 21.65 7.06
N ALA A 2 -1.71 22.72 7.03
CA ALA A 2 -2.24 23.24 5.79
C ALA A 2 -1.09 23.66 4.86
N TYR A 3 -1.09 23.19 3.64
CA TYR A 3 -0.21 23.70 2.60
C TYR A 3 -0.50 25.19 2.43
N PRO A 4 0.52 26.07 2.34
CA PRO A 4 0.27 27.46 2.06
C PRO A 4 -0.42 27.58 0.71
N THR A 5 -1.66 28.03 0.74
CA THR A 5 -2.55 28.16 -0.44
C THR A 5 -2.08 29.20 -1.46
N LYS A 6 -0.93 29.83 -1.23
CA LYS A 6 -0.43 30.97 -2.02
C LYS A 6 0.78 30.67 -2.91
N VAL A 7 1.35 29.45 -2.86
CA VAL A 7 2.50 29.11 -3.72
C VAL A 7 1.99 28.30 -4.91
N PRO A 8 2.16 28.75 -6.15
CA PRO A 8 1.81 27.97 -7.33
C PRO A 8 2.55 26.63 -7.31
N HIS A 9 1.85 25.53 -7.59
CA HIS A 9 2.41 24.17 -7.56
C HIS A 9 3.59 23.95 -8.52
N ASN A 10 3.73 24.77 -9.51
CA ASN A 10 4.80 24.75 -10.50
C ASN A 10 5.95 25.72 -10.21
N ASP A 11 5.93 26.40 -9.08
CA ASP A 11 7.04 27.26 -8.67
C ASP A 11 8.25 26.40 -8.28
N PRO A 12 9.41 26.55 -8.98
CA PRO A 12 10.61 25.81 -8.65
C PRO A 12 11.10 26.02 -7.21
N SER A 13 10.79 27.16 -6.59
CA SER A 13 11.12 27.43 -5.19
C SER A 13 10.35 26.52 -4.24
N HIS A 14 9.19 26.02 -4.64
CA HIS A 14 8.42 25.05 -3.87
C HIS A 14 9.17 23.72 -3.69
N PHE A 15 9.97 23.32 -4.66
CA PHE A 15 10.83 22.12 -4.59
C PHE A 15 12.19 22.40 -3.94
N LYS A 16 12.63 23.65 -3.93
CA LYS A 16 13.81 24.10 -3.17
C LYS A 16 13.49 24.36 -1.70
N GLY A 17 12.30 23.94 -1.27
CA GLY A 17 11.77 24.23 0.05
C GLY A 17 12.78 23.98 1.15
N GLU A 18 12.85 24.93 2.05
CA GLU A 18 13.62 24.97 3.29
C GLU A 18 13.30 23.82 4.26
N ARG A 19 12.52 22.82 3.83
CA ARG A 19 12.30 21.59 4.57
C ARG A 19 13.54 20.72 4.48
N GLN A 20 14.52 21.01 5.29
CA GLN A 20 15.59 20.06 5.56
C GLN A 20 14.93 18.83 6.18
N VAL A 21 14.87 17.75 5.40
CA VAL A 21 14.58 16.42 5.96
C VAL A 21 15.79 16.07 6.81
N LEU A 22 15.66 16.19 8.11
CA LEU A 22 16.73 15.78 9.03
C LEU A 22 17.05 14.31 8.78
N PRO A 23 18.33 13.94 8.64
CA PRO A 23 18.71 12.54 8.59
C PRO A 23 18.10 11.78 9.77
N GLN A 24 17.66 10.54 9.57
CA GLN A 24 17.04 9.76 10.67
C GLN A 24 17.91 9.69 11.93
N LYS A 25 19.24 9.66 11.76
CA LYS A 25 20.20 9.63 12.88
C LYS A 25 20.18 10.89 13.74
N ASP A 26 19.75 12.03 13.16
CA ASP A 26 19.76 13.34 13.81
C ASP A 26 18.33 13.87 14.04
N ASN A 27 17.32 13.00 13.87
CA ASN A 27 15.92 13.39 14.02
C ASN A 27 15.44 13.16 15.46
N PRO A 28 15.25 14.22 16.27
CA PRO A 28 14.87 14.09 17.67
C PRO A 28 13.48 13.45 17.87
N TYR A 29 12.61 13.53 16.86
CA TYR A 29 11.28 12.90 16.92
C TYR A 29 11.38 11.39 16.84
N VAL A 30 12.34 10.85 16.09
CA VAL A 30 12.59 9.40 16.03
C VAL A 30 13.12 8.88 17.37
N GLU A 31 14.02 9.63 18.01
CA GLU A 31 14.52 9.29 19.35
C GLU A 31 13.41 9.35 20.40
N ALA A 32 12.61 10.42 20.39
CA ALA A 32 11.48 10.58 21.31
C ALA A 32 10.44 9.45 21.11
N PHE A 33 10.15 9.09 19.86
CA PHE A 33 9.26 7.97 19.52
C PHE A 33 9.76 6.66 20.14
N TRP A 34 11.04 6.32 19.99
CA TRP A 34 11.59 5.08 20.53
C TRP A 34 11.71 5.07 22.05
N LYS A 35 11.88 6.22 22.71
CA LYS A 35 11.77 6.34 24.17
C LYS A 35 10.35 6.07 24.66
N TRP A 36 9.37 6.53 23.91
CA TRP A 36 7.96 6.36 24.25
C TRP A 36 7.40 4.98 23.85
N TRP A 37 8.02 4.30 22.90
CA TRP A 37 7.52 3.07 22.32
C TRP A 37 7.15 1.98 23.34
N PRO A 38 7.94 1.69 24.38
CA PRO A 38 7.60 0.68 25.38
C PRO A 38 6.30 0.98 26.17
N ASP A 39 5.99 2.25 26.41
CA ASP A 39 4.78 2.69 27.10
C ASP A 39 3.57 2.76 26.15
N LEU A 40 3.82 3.01 24.87
CA LEU A 40 2.80 3.12 23.84
C LEU A 40 2.35 1.75 23.36
N TYR A 41 3.28 0.86 23.04
CA TYR A 41 3.02 -0.42 22.40
C TYR A 41 1.95 -1.27 23.12
N PRO A 42 1.94 -1.45 24.42
CA PRO A 42 0.92 -2.24 25.12
C PRO A 42 -0.51 -1.71 24.94
N LYS A 43 -0.66 -0.41 24.63
CA LYS A 43 -1.95 0.27 24.46
C LYS A 43 -2.46 0.27 23.02
N LEU A 44 -1.61 -0.10 22.05
CA LEU A 44 -1.96 -0.11 20.64
C LEU A 44 -2.85 -1.31 20.32
N ARG A 45 -3.90 -1.06 19.54
CA ARG A 45 -4.66 -2.09 18.82
C ARG A 45 -4.43 -2.02 17.31
N HIS A 46 -4.11 -0.85 16.81
CA HIS A 46 -3.80 -0.63 15.40
C HIS A 46 -2.51 0.16 15.30
N PHE A 47 -1.58 -0.32 14.50
CA PHE A 47 -0.37 0.40 14.16
C PHE A 47 -0.11 0.34 12.67
N ARG A 48 0.04 1.50 12.03
CA ARG A 48 0.29 1.58 10.59
C ARG A 48 1.61 2.28 10.31
N MET A 49 2.45 1.63 9.54
CA MET A 49 3.69 2.19 9.00
C MET A 49 3.47 2.61 7.56
N THR A 50 3.80 3.85 7.27
CA THR A 50 3.67 4.48 5.95
C THR A 50 4.70 5.58 5.79
N GLY A 51 4.90 6.07 4.57
CA GLY A 51 5.85 7.13 4.24
C GLY A 51 7.24 6.59 3.90
N GLY A 52 7.95 7.25 2.98
CA GLY A 52 9.13 6.69 2.36
C GLY A 52 8.85 5.31 1.74
N GLU A 53 9.74 4.37 1.98
CA GLU A 53 9.52 2.96 1.63
C GLU A 53 9.83 2.07 2.85
N PRO A 54 8.80 1.53 3.53
CA PRO A 54 8.98 0.74 4.75
C PRO A 54 9.86 -0.49 4.59
N MET A 55 9.87 -1.13 3.43
CA MET A 55 10.75 -2.28 3.19
C MET A 55 12.24 -1.91 3.20
N MET A 56 12.59 -0.62 3.10
CA MET A 56 13.95 -0.11 3.16
C MET A 56 14.28 0.53 4.51
N ASP A 57 13.27 0.85 5.32
CA ASP A 57 13.46 1.62 6.56
C ASP A 57 13.85 0.71 7.73
N LYS A 58 14.99 1.00 8.36
CA LYS A 58 15.47 0.27 9.54
C LYS A 58 14.48 0.29 10.71
N ASN A 59 13.66 1.34 10.83
CA ASN A 59 12.66 1.41 11.91
C ASN A 59 11.51 0.44 11.69
N THR A 60 11.15 0.12 10.45
CA THR A 60 10.18 -0.95 10.16
C THR A 60 10.66 -2.28 10.74
N TYR A 61 11.90 -2.64 10.48
CA TYR A 61 12.48 -3.89 11.01
C TYR A 61 12.67 -3.84 12.54
N LYS A 62 12.90 -2.66 13.09
CA LYS A 62 12.96 -2.49 14.55
C LYS A 62 11.59 -2.70 15.19
N VAL A 63 10.52 -2.22 14.55
CA VAL A 63 9.13 -2.53 14.99
C VAL A 63 8.84 -4.01 14.89
N PHE A 64 9.17 -4.64 13.76
CA PHE A 64 8.95 -6.08 13.57
C PHE A 64 9.69 -6.90 14.62
N GLN A 65 10.96 -6.58 14.90
CA GLN A 65 11.73 -7.27 15.92
C GLN A 65 11.09 -7.08 17.31
N TYR A 66 10.64 -5.86 17.61
CA TYR A 66 9.97 -5.60 18.88
C TYR A 66 8.68 -6.43 19.04
N VAL A 67 7.90 -6.60 17.95
CA VAL A 67 6.70 -7.45 17.93
C VAL A 67 7.08 -8.92 18.13
N LEU A 68 8.15 -9.40 17.48
CA LEU A 68 8.65 -10.77 17.65
C LEU A 68 9.06 -11.06 19.09
N ASP A 69 9.70 -10.07 19.75
CA ASP A 69 10.18 -10.18 21.13
C ASP A 69 9.06 -9.95 22.15
N ASN A 70 7.99 -9.23 21.77
CA ASN A 70 6.87 -8.85 22.64
C ASN A 70 5.54 -9.14 21.94
N PRO A 71 5.06 -10.38 21.89
CA PRO A 71 3.81 -10.74 21.25
C PRO A 71 2.61 -9.94 21.74
N LYS A 72 1.73 -9.55 20.82
CA LYS A 72 0.52 -8.79 21.14
C LYS A 72 -0.64 -9.26 20.26
N GLU A 73 -1.36 -10.26 20.75
CA GLU A 73 -2.39 -11.01 20.01
C GLU A 73 -3.59 -10.17 19.55
N ASP A 74 -3.79 -8.97 20.11
CA ASP A 74 -4.85 -8.03 19.71
C ASP A 74 -4.35 -6.88 18.83
N LEU A 75 -3.11 -6.97 18.29
CA LEU A 75 -2.52 -5.96 17.43
C LEU A 75 -2.88 -6.18 15.94
N HIS A 76 -3.43 -5.17 15.31
CA HIS A 76 -3.52 -5.05 13.85
C HIS A 76 -2.33 -4.25 13.33
N LEU A 77 -1.41 -4.91 12.65
CA LEU A 77 -0.21 -4.30 12.11
C LEU A 77 -0.36 -4.08 10.60
N ASN A 78 -0.22 -2.84 10.16
CA ASN A 78 -0.44 -2.43 8.78
C ASN A 78 0.83 -1.81 8.18
N VAL A 79 1.18 -2.17 6.96
CA VAL A 79 2.32 -1.58 6.25
C VAL A 79 1.92 -1.13 4.87
N THR A 80 2.29 0.09 4.47
CA THR A 80 2.07 0.61 3.12
C THR A 80 3.40 0.68 2.39
N SER A 81 3.54 -0.07 1.29
CA SER A 81 4.76 -0.18 0.51
C SER A 81 4.47 -0.11 -0.99
N ASN A 82 5.47 0.27 -1.78
CA ASN A 82 5.43 0.09 -3.24
C ASN A 82 5.64 -1.37 -3.65
N PHE A 83 6.01 -2.21 -2.70
CA PHE A 83 6.22 -3.65 -2.85
C PHE A 83 7.28 -4.03 -3.89
N CYS A 84 8.17 -3.09 -4.20
CA CYS A 84 9.27 -3.23 -5.14
C CYS A 84 10.60 -2.84 -4.48
N PRO A 85 11.12 -3.64 -3.53
CA PRO A 85 12.38 -3.34 -2.87
C PRO A 85 13.53 -3.37 -3.88
N PRO A 86 14.51 -2.46 -3.78
CA PRO A 86 15.61 -2.36 -4.74
C PRO A 86 16.60 -3.54 -4.67
N LYS A 87 16.53 -4.32 -3.60
CA LYS A 87 17.37 -5.50 -3.37
C LYS A 87 16.52 -6.66 -2.90
N LYS A 88 16.79 -7.84 -3.45
CA LYS A 88 16.08 -9.08 -3.11
C LYS A 88 16.15 -9.39 -1.61
N GLU A 89 17.30 -9.17 -0.99
CA GLU A 89 17.56 -9.47 0.42
C GLU A 89 16.64 -8.68 1.36
N LEU A 90 16.28 -7.44 0.99
CA LEU A 90 15.32 -6.63 1.74
C LEU A 90 13.92 -7.24 1.68
N GLY A 91 13.50 -7.69 0.49
CA GLY A 91 12.24 -8.41 0.33
C GLY A 91 12.24 -9.71 1.13
N ASP A 92 13.30 -10.52 1.02
CA ASP A 92 13.40 -11.80 1.74
C ASP A 92 13.32 -11.61 3.25
N ARG A 93 14.04 -10.63 3.78
CA ARG A 93 13.98 -10.27 5.20
C ARG A 93 12.59 -9.84 5.63
N TYR A 94 11.95 -8.96 4.84
CA TYR A 94 10.61 -8.47 5.12
C TYR A 94 9.61 -9.61 5.21
N PHE A 95 9.53 -10.44 4.19
CA PHE A 95 8.59 -11.57 4.14
C PHE A 95 8.86 -12.60 5.23
N SER A 96 10.12 -12.87 5.55
CA SER A 96 10.49 -13.80 6.62
C SER A 96 9.95 -13.33 7.97
N MET A 97 10.16 -12.05 8.32
CA MET A 97 9.69 -11.52 9.60
C MET A 97 8.15 -11.43 9.66
N VAL A 98 7.49 -11.01 8.58
CA VAL A 98 6.02 -10.97 8.52
C VAL A 98 5.46 -12.39 8.64
N LYS A 99 6.02 -13.35 7.92
CA LYS A 99 5.62 -14.75 8.01
C LYS A 99 5.76 -15.30 9.43
N GLU A 100 6.89 -15.04 10.07
CA GLU A 100 7.14 -15.50 11.44
C GLU A 100 6.11 -14.93 12.44
N MET A 101 5.79 -13.64 12.35
CA MET A 101 4.77 -13.02 13.21
C MET A 101 3.39 -13.67 12.99
N CYS A 102 3.03 -13.96 11.74
CA CYS A 102 1.73 -14.53 11.40
C CYS A 102 1.63 -16.02 11.72
N ASP A 103 2.67 -16.82 11.42
CA ASP A 103 2.70 -18.26 11.72
C ASP A 103 2.62 -18.55 13.22
N LYS A 104 3.30 -17.72 14.01
CA LYS A 104 3.31 -17.84 15.47
C LYS A 104 2.12 -17.15 16.15
N MET A 105 1.21 -16.54 15.36
CA MET A 105 0.05 -15.79 15.86
C MET A 105 0.40 -14.72 16.89
N LEU A 106 1.53 -14.01 16.68
CA LEU A 106 2.01 -12.99 17.59
C LEU A 106 1.22 -11.68 17.53
N ILE A 107 0.40 -11.54 16.49
CA ILE A 107 -0.49 -10.41 16.23
C ILE A 107 -1.84 -10.93 15.75
N GLU A 108 -2.91 -10.14 15.90
CA GLU A 108 -4.25 -10.49 15.41
C GLU A 108 -4.31 -10.53 13.88
N HIS A 109 -3.73 -9.51 13.24
CA HIS A 109 -3.87 -9.36 11.80
C HIS A 109 -2.73 -8.55 11.22
N PHE A 110 -2.20 -9.01 10.07
CA PHE A 110 -1.28 -8.24 9.25
C PHE A 110 -1.97 -7.79 7.96
N MET A 111 -1.95 -6.48 7.67
CA MET A 111 -2.48 -5.94 6.43
C MET A 111 -1.38 -5.28 5.62
N GLN A 112 -1.14 -5.81 4.43
CA GLN A 112 -0.24 -5.22 3.46
C GLN A 112 -0.99 -4.28 2.53
N PHE A 113 -0.68 -2.99 2.59
CA PHE A 113 -1.11 -2.03 1.57
C PHE A 113 -0.06 -1.95 0.47
N VAL A 114 -0.49 -2.18 -0.77
CA VAL A 114 0.36 -2.11 -1.96
C VAL A 114 -0.05 -0.90 -2.78
N SER A 115 0.87 0.05 -2.93
CA SER A 115 0.64 1.24 -3.74
C SER A 115 0.87 0.92 -5.22
N LEU A 116 -0.20 0.66 -5.96
CA LEU A 116 -0.17 0.30 -7.38
C LEU A 116 -1.30 1.01 -8.13
N ASP A 117 -0.98 2.07 -8.87
CA ASP A 117 -1.98 2.94 -9.48
C ASP A 117 -2.51 2.42 -10.83
N ALA A 118 -1.75 1.55 -11.51
CA ALA A 118 -2.12 0.97 -12.80
C ALA A 118 -1.41 -0.38 -13.02
N TYR A 119 -1.96 -1.21 -13.90
CA TYR A 119 -1.44 -2.53 -14.23
C TYR A 119 -0.29 -2.45 -15.25
N GLY A 120 0.77 -3.25 -15.03
CA GLY A 120 1.87 -3.44 -15.97
C GLY A 120 2.69 -2.16 -16.24
N GLU A 121 3.12 -1.98 -17.48
CA GLU A 121 3.96 -0.87 -17.92
C GLU A 121 3.39 0.52 -17.57
N LYS A 122 2.07 0.67 -17.53
CA LYS A 122 1.46 1.93 -17.10
C LYS A 122 1.75 2.24 -15.64
N GLY A 123 1.75 1.22 -14.80
CA GLY A 123 2.14 1.35 -13.39
C GLY A 123 3.60 1.76 -13.25
N GLU A 124 4.49 1.16 -14.04
CA GLU A 124 5.92 1.52 -14.07
C GLU A 124 6.14 2.96 -14.55
N TYR A 125 5.38 3.39 -15.56
CA TYR A 125 5.45 4.77 -16.04
C TYR A 125 5.02 5.80 -14.99
N ILE A 126 3.95 5.49 -14.25
CA ILE A 126 3.40 6.40 -13.22
C ILE A 126 4.33 6.43 -11.99
N ARG A 127 4.93 5.29 -11.63
CA ARG A 127 5.79 5.15 -10.44
C ARG A 127 7.22 4.86 -10.84
N ASN A 128 8.00 5.91 -11.01
CA ASN A 128 9.40 5.79 -11.38
C ASN A 128 10.18 4.84 -10.46
N GLY A 129 10.91 3.92 -11.07
CA GLY A 129 11.70 2.90 -10.34
C GLY A 129 10.91 1.67 -9.89
N MET A 130 9.60 1.59 -10.18
CA MET A 130 8.83 0.36 -9.99
C MET A 130 9.07 -0.60 -11.16
N CYS A 131 9.21 -1.89 -10.85
CA CYS A 131 9.17 -2.98 -11.81
C CYS A 131 7.93 -3.83 -11.50
N PHE A 132 6.98 -3.88 -12.41
CA PHE A 132 5.69 -4.55 -12.21
C PHE A 132 5.87 -6.05 -11.94
N ASP A 133 6.75 -6.72 -12.66
CA ASP A 133 7.06 -8.14 -12.45
C ASP A 133 7.54 -8.43 -11.03
N THR A 134 8.32 -7.51 -10.45
CA THR A 134 8.78 -7.65 -9.06
C THR A 134 7.62 -7.48 -8.09
N VAL A 135 6.77 -6.48 -8.32
CA VAL A 135 5.57 -6.24 -7.50
C VAL A 135 4.62 -7.43 -7.57
N ASP A 136 4.36 -7.95 -8.77
CA ASP A 136 3.49 -9.10 -9.00
C ASP A 136 4.01 -10.35 -8.28
N LYS A 137 5.31 -10.67 -8.44
CA LYS A 137 5.95 -11.78 -7.71
C LYS A 137 5.84 -11.63 -6.19
N ASN A 138 6.01 -10.43 -5.68
CA ASN A 138 5.90 -10.17 -4.25
C ASN A 138 4.45 -10.26 -3.75
N ILE A 139 3.47 -9.85 -4.55
CA ILE A 139 2.05 -10.05 -4.26
C ILE A 139 1.71 -11.55 -4.17
N HIS A 140 2.11 -12.32 -5.17
CA HIS A 140 1.90 -13.77 -5.17
C HIS A 140 2.61 -14.42 -3.99
N ARG A 141 3.86 -14.05 -3.69
CA ARG A 141 4.59 -14.52 -2.53
C ARG A 141 3.86 -14.22 -1.22
N TYR A 142 3.42 -12.98 -1.02
CA TYR A 142 2.66 -12.60 0.17
C TYR A 142 1.40 -13.45 0.34
N LEU A 143 0.61 -13.59 -0.71
CA LEU A 143 -0.66 -14.31 -0.67
C LEU A 143 -0.48 -15.83 -0.51
N THR A 144 0.69 -16.36 -0.91
CA THR A 144 1.05 -17.78 -0.74
C THR A 144 1.66 -18.05 0.62
N ASP A 145 2.64 -17.24 1.04
CA ASP A 145 3.47 -17.54 2.20
C ASP A 145 2.88 -17.07 3.53
N ILE A 146 2.06 -16.00 3.50
CA ILE A 146 1.46 -15.45 4.71
C ILE A 146 0.08 -16.08 4.95
N PRO A 147 -0.11 -16.80 6.07
CA PRO A 147 -1.30 -17.62 6.28
C PRO A 147 -2.53 -16.85 6.75
N GLY A 148 -3.67 -17.53 6.75
CA GLY A 148 -4.86 -17.18 7.48
C GLY A 148 -5.59 -15.93 6.97
N ARG A 149 -6.03 -15.10 7.92
CA ARG A 149 -6.87 -13.91 7.66
C ARG A 149 -6.08 -12.70 7.16
N ASN A 150 -4.75 -12.79 7.13
CA ASN A 150 -3.89 -11.68 6.70
C ASN A 150 -4.22 -11.24 5.27
N SER A 151 -4.34 -9.94 5.06
CA SER A 151 -4.90 -9.40 3.84
C SER A 151 -3.95 -8.45 3.11
N LEU A 152 -4.21 -8.27 1.82
CA LEU A 152 -3.54 -7.32 0.94
C LEU A 152 -4.57 -6.33 0.40
N THR A 153 -4.25 -5.05 0.47
CA THR A 153 -5.09 -3.97 -0.05
C THR A 153 -4.33 -3.16 -1.08
N PHE A 154 -4.82 -3.11 -2.29
CA PHE A 154 -4.29 -2.19 -3.30
C PHE A 154 -4.74 -0.77 -2.99
N ILE A 155 -3.80 0.18 -2.98
CA ILE A 155 -4.09 1.62 -3.02
C ILE A 155 -3.88 2.05 -4.46
N ILE A 156 -4.97 2.28 -5.17
CA ILE A 156 -5.01 2.69 -6.57
C ILE A 156 -5.28 4.18 -6.61
N THR A 157 -4.24 5.00 -6.52
CA THR A 157 -4.42 6.46 -6.55
C THR A 157 -4.84 6.90 -7.94
N MET A 158 -6.13 7.21 -8.08
CA MET A 158 -6.72 7.58 -9.36
C MET A 158 -6.22 8.94 -9.83
N ASN A 159 -5.62 8.94 -11.01
CA ASN A 159 -5.10 10.11 -11.71
C ASN A 159 -5.35 9.97 -13.22
N ASN A 160 -5.16 11.05 -13.98
CA ASN A 160 -5.45 11.05 -15.41
C ASN A 160 -4.62 10.05 -16.23
N LEU A 161 -3.48 9.58 -15.72
CA LEU A 161 -2.65 8.56 -16.39
C LEU A 161 -3.12 7.14 -16.04
N SER A 162 -3.78 6.93 -14.90
CA SER A 162 -4.17 5.61 -14.41
C SER A 162 -5.53 5.13 -14.91
N VAL A 163 -6.45 6.05 -15.25
CA VAL A 163 -7.85 5.69 -15.58
C VAL A 163 -8.00 4.67 -16.70
N SER A 164 -7.16 4.73 -17.73
CA SER A 164 -7.18 3.79 -18.86
C SER A 164 -6.70 2.37 -18.49
N SER A 165 -6.20 2.18 -17.25
CA SER A 165 -5.81 0.88 -16.71
C SER A 165 -6.81 0.32 -15.70
N LEU A 166 -7.85 1.07 -15.35
CA LEU A 166 -8.76 0.73 -14.24
C LEU A 166 -9.42 -0.64 -14.43
N LYS A 167 -9.96 -0.91 -15.62
CA LYS A 167 -10.55 -2.22 -15.93
C LYS A 167 -9.55 -3.37 -15.78
N LYS A 168 -8.29 -3.19 -16.24
CA LYS A 168 -7.24 -4.20 -16.09
C LYS A 168 -6.87 -4.42 -14.62
N MET A 169 -6.85 -3.37 -13.80
CA MET A 169 -6.66 -3.49 -12.35
C MET A 169 -7.78 -4.29 -11.71
N MET A 170 -9.05 -4.05 -12.07
CA MET A 170 -10.19 -4.83 -11.56
C MET A 170 -10.11 -6.29 -11.99
N GLN A 171 -9.71 -6.57 -13.22
CA GLN A 171 -9.46 -7.93 -13.72
C GLN A 171 -8.38 -8.64 -12.92
N TYR A 172 -7.27 -7.95 -12.65
CA TYR A 172 -6.16 -8.49 -11.87
C TYR A 172 -6.58 -8.77 -10.42
N ILE A 173 -7.28 -7.86 -9.78
CA ILE A 173 -7.81 -8.05 -8.43
C ILE A 173 -8.75 -9.27 -8.37
N LEU A 174 -9.65 -9.39 -9.34
CA LEU A 174 -10.56 -10.53 -9.42
C LEU A 174 -9.81 -11.86 -9.60
N LEU A 175 -8.76 -11.86 -10.42
CA LEU A 175 -7.90 -13.03 -10.61
C LEU A 175 -7.24 -13.45 -9.28
N LEU A 176 -6.62 -12.50 -8.57
CA LEU A 176 -6.00 -12.76 -7.28
C LEU A 176 -7.02 -13.25 -6.24
N ARG A 177 -8.23 -12.69 -6.22
CA ARG A 177 -9.30 -13.16 -5.35
C ARG A 177 -9.67 -14.61 -5.64
N LYS A 178 -9.82 -14.98 -6.92
CA LYS A 178 -10.10 -16.37 -7.34
C LYS A 178 -9.00 -17.35 -6.93
N MET A 179 -7.75 -16.90 -6.97
CA MET A 179 -6.60 -17.75 -6.63
C MET A 179 -6.39 -17.92 -5.11
N TYR A 180 -6.66 -16.88 -4.33
CA TYR A 180 -6.19 -16.80 -2.94
C TYR A 180 -7.28 -16.59 -1.88
N SER A 181 -8.54 -16.36 -2.28
CA SER A 181 -9.66 -16.20 -1.34
C SER A 181 -10.48 -17.50 -1.32
N SER A 182 -10.20 -18.37 -0.36
CA SER A 182 -10.93 -19.63 -0.18
C SER A 182 -11.94 -19.58 0.97
N THR A 183 -11.48 -19.24 2.16
CA THR A 183 -12.30 -19.13 3.37
C THR A 183 -12.58 -17.66 3.74
N TYR A 184 -11.67 -16.78 3.39
CA TYR A 184 -11.75 -15.35 3.65
C TYR A 184 -11.35 -14.57 2.42
N GLN A 185 -12.01 -13.43 2.18
CA GLN A 185 -11.53 -12.48 1.19
C GLN A 185 -10.24 -11.82 1.70
N ARG A 186 -9.16 -12.00 0.95
CA ARG A 186 -7.83 -11.53 1.34
C ARG A 186 -7.33 -10.36 0.50
N VAL A 187 -7.98 -10.07 -0.62
CA VAL A 187 -7.54 -9.06 -1.58
C VAL A 187 -8.57 -7.95 -1.67
N TRP A 188 -8.17 -6.77 -1.21
CA TRP A 188 -8.98 -5.56 -1.16
C TRP A 188 -8.40 -4.47 -2.05
N PHE A 189 -9.15 -3.44 -2.29
CA PHE A 189 -8.66 -2.25 -2.97
C PHE A 189 -9.36 -1.00 -2.47
N ASP A 190 -8.65 0.12 -2.58
CA ASP A 190 -9.13 1.47 -2.31
C ASP A 190 -8.70 2.38 -3.47
N THR A 191 -9.56 3.31 -3.86
CA THR A 191 -9.38 4.18 -5.03
C THR A 191 -9.37 5.66 -4.64
N PRO A 192 -8.38 6.12 -3.85
CA PRO A 192 -8.26 7.53 -3.54
C PRO A 192 -7.99 8.34 -4.80
N ILE A 193 -8.53 9.57 -4.84
CA ILE A 193 -8.28 10.50 -5.95
C ILE A 193 -7.03 11.31 -5.67
N LEU A 194 -6.13 11.39 -6.65
CA LEU A 194 -4.94 12.24 -6.59
C LEU A 194 -5.36 13.73 -6.57
N ARG A 195 -5.03 14.41 -5.49
CA ARG A 195 -5.35 15.84 -5.33
C ARG A 195 -4.27 16.77 -5.89
N PHE A 196 -3.04 16.33 -5.82
CA PHE A 196 -1.86 17.08 -6.28
C PHE A 196 -0.84 16.14 -6.93
N PRO A 197 -0.20 16.59 -8.00
CA PRO A 197 -0.35 17.89 -8.67
C PRO A 197 -1.68 17.99 -9.44
N ILE A 198 -2.26 19.19 -9.52
CA ILE A 198 -3.59 19.42 -10.11
C ILE A 198 -3.66 18.93 -11.56
N TRP A 199 -2.59 19.05 -12.35
CA TRP A 199 -2.56 18.59 -13.76
C TRP A 199 -2.64 17.05 -13.93
N GLN A 200 -2.55 16.31 -12.85
CA GLN A 200 -2.81 14.86 -12.85
C GLN A 200 -4.17 14.49 -12.27
N HIS A 201 -4.97 15.46 -11.88
CA HIS A 201 -6.28 15.20 -11.30
C HIS A 201 -7.25 14.68 -12.35
N ILE A 202 -8.02 13.63 -12.01
CA ILE A 202 -8.99 13.00 -12.93
C ILE A 202 -10.08 13.97 -13.41
N GLY A 203 -10.42 14.98 -12.65
CA GLY A 203 -11.39 16.01 -13.02
C GLY A 203 -10.99 16.89 -14.22
N LEU A 204 -9.75 16.78 -14.69
CA LEU A 204 -9.30 17.43 -15.93
C LEU A 204 -9.59 16.60 -17.19
N LEU A 205 -10.00 15.36 -17.03
CA LEU A 205 -10.37 14.51 -18.15
C LEU A 205 -11.70 14.97 -18.77
N GLY A 206 -11.71 15.16 -20.07
CA GLY A 206 -12.94 15.42 -20.79
C GLY A 206 -13.86 14.19 -20.86
N GLN A 207 -15.11 14.39 -21.28
CA GLN A 207 -16.12 13.32 -21.37
C GLN A 207 -15.69 12.13 -22.25
N ASN A 208 -14.79 12.35 -23.21
CA ASN A 208 -14.24 11.29 -24.06
C ASN A 208 -13.52 10.19 -23.28
N PHE A 209 -13.16 10.44 -22.03
CA PHE A 209 -12.50 9.45 -21.15
C PHE A 209 -13.47 8.69 -20.26
N ASN A 210 -14.77 9.03 -20.25
CA ASN A 210 -15.76 8.39 -19.39
C ASN A 210 -15.87 6.90 -19.65
N HIS A 211 -15.66 6.47 -20.89
CA HIS A 211 -15.73 5.06 -21.26
C HIS A 211 -14.81 4.15 -20.42
N TYR A 212 -13.66 4.66 -19.94
CA TYR A 212 -12.78 3.85 -19.06
C TYR A 212 -13.42 3.54 -17.71
N PHE A 213 -14.18 4.49 -17.17
CA PHE A 213 -14.93 4.27 -15.93
C PHE A 213 -16.12 3.35 -16.17
N GLU A 214 -16.88 3.60 -17.24
CA GLU A 214 -18.03 2.79 -17.64
C GLU A 214 -17.64 1.33 -17.88
N GLU A 215 -16.53 1.07 -18.56
CA GLU A 215 -16.00 -0.27 -18.77
C GLU A 215 -15.59 -0.96 -17.48
N ALA A 216 -14.97 -0.24 -16.54
CA ALA A 216 -14.58 -0.79 -15.25
C ALA A 216 -15.82 -1.10 -14.40
N ILE A 217 -16.80 -0.19 -14.36
CA ILE A 217 -18.07 -0.37 -13.66
C ILE A 217 -18.84 -1.56 -14.22
N ALA A 218 -18.99 -1.62 -15.55
CA ALA A 218 -19.68 -2.73 -16.21
C ALA A 218 -19.00 -4.09 -15.90
N PHE A 219 -17.67 -4.12 -15.91
CA PHE A 219 -16.92 -5.30 -15.52
C PHE A 219 -17.18 -5.71 -14.05
N MET A 220 -17.16 -4.75 -13.13
CA MET A 220 -17.44 -5.03 -11.72
C MET A 220 -18.88 -5.52 -11.51
N GLN A 221 -19.86 -4.90 -12.17
CA GLN A 221 -21.27 -5.32 -12.13
C GLN A 221 -21.46 -6.74 -12.68
N GLN A 222 -20.79 -7.08 -13.78
CA GLN A 222 -20.84 -8.43 -14.37
C GLN A 222 -20.27 -9.50 -13.41
N HIS A 223 -19.32 -9.13 -12.55
CA HIS A 223 -18.67 -10.01 -11.59
C HIS A 223 -19.08 -9.71 -10.15
N LYS A 224 -20.28 -9.17 -9.98
CA LYS A 224 -20.86 -8.93 -8.66
C LYS A 224 -21.10 -10.25 -7.94
N ASP A 225 -20.67 -10.33 -6.70
CA ASP A 225 -20.86 -11.50 -5.84
C ASP A 225 -21.13 -11.07 -4.41
N ASN A 226 -22.37 -11.28 -3.97
CA ASN A 226 -22.80 -10.93 -2.63
C ASN A 226 -22.34 -11.94 -1.57
N SER A 227 -21.71 -13.07 -1.97
CA SER A 227 -21.13 -14.04 -1.05
C SER A 227 -19.84 -13.56 -0.39
N ASP A 228 -19.32 -12.39 -0.82
CA ASP A 228 -18.15 -11.71 -0.26
C ASP A 228 -16.79 -12.36 -0.45
N MET A 229 -16.72 -13.45 -1.19
CA MET A 229 -15.48 -14.22 -1.26
C MET A 229 -14.59 -13.81 -2.44
N VAL A 230 -15.16 -13.63 -3.62
CA VAL A 230 -14.38 -13.44 -4.85
C VAL A 230 -14.83 -12.20 -5.63
N GLY A 231 -16.11 -12.00 -5.82
CA GLY A 231 -16.65 -10.95 -6.68
C GLY A 231 -16.56 -9.53 -6.06
N PHE A 232 -17.22 -8.60 -6.73
CA PHE A 232 -17.36 -7.21 -6.26
C PHE A 232 -18.68 -7.05 -5.52
N ARG A 233 -18.68 -6.25 -4.48
CA ARG A 233 -19.91 -5.85 -3.76
C ARG A 233 -20.54 -4.62 -4.41
N ASP A 234 -21.80 -4.33 -4.02
CA ASP A 234 -22.49 -3.07 -4.31
C ASP A 234 -21.79 -1.87 -3.73
#